data_592dd8053ba41a4bd3b0f2235fc7d795
#
_entry.id   592dd8053ba41a4bd3b0f2235fc7d795
#
_cell.length_a   1.000
_cell.length_b   1.000
_cell.length_c   1.000
_cell.angle_alpha   90.00
_cell.angle_beta   90.00
_cell.angle_gamma   90.00
#
_symmetry.space_group_name_H-M   'P 1'
#
loop_
_entity.id
_entity.type
_entity.pdbx_description
1 polymer ?
#
loop_
_entity_poly.entity_id
_entity_poly.type
_entity_poly.pdbx_seq_one_letter_code
_entity_poly.pdbx_strand_id
1 'polypeptide(L)'
;MKKKYIIGIDGGSQSSKVIIFDLEGNIVCEGKQNLQPMSLPAPGIVEHPDDDLWDSIVVASKQAMSRFSGNKEDIIGIGLCTIRFCRVLLKEDGTLASPAMSWMDERVSRPYEHINPLVKYVTTTSGYITHRLTGEFHDTAGNYQGQWPIDTDTWQWSEDPEVIRKMNIPRGMLFQLKMPGTILGQMTEKAAQITGLPAGIPVVATANDKAVEALGAGSLAENTALISLGTYIASMVHGHENPKDTMHFWTNFASIPHRYLYESYGIRRGMWTVSWFKNLLGDDISIKAAALKITEEEYLNQEAQKIPAGSEGLMTVLDWLAPVHEPYKKGLMIGFDARHGGAHMYRSILEAIALTMKNRADAMCAELCIKLDHIIISGGGSNSSLFMQIFADVFGIPASRNIVNGSASLGSAICAAVAVGAYDQYQTATEKMVKIRDTFQPDKTNTDLYKRMNDEVYKHITAYTDEVLKKSYPIFR
;
A
#
# COMPACT_ATOMS: atom_id res chain seq x y z
N MET A 1 -13.28 16.90 29.01
CA MET A 1 -12.40 17.55 28.02
C MET A 1 -13.15 17.73 26.73
N LYS A 2 -12.93 18.82 25.97
CA LYS A 2 -13.49 18.96 24.62
C LYS A 2 -12.95 17.84 23.74
N LYS A 3 -13.82 17.21 22.94
CA LYS A 3 -13.44 16.13 22.01
C LYS A 3 -12.60 16.74 20.88
N LYS A 4 -11.42 16.17 20.62
CA LYS A 4 -10.52 16.63 19.54
C LYS A 4 -10.53 15.61 18.42
N TYR A 5 -10.25 16.08 17.20
CA TYR A 5 -10.30 15.27 15.99
C TYR A 5 -9.06 15.50 15.13
N ILE A 6 -8.69 14.46 14.39
CA ILE A 6 -7.58 14.49 13.43
C ILE A 6 -8.09 13.99 12.08
N ILE A 7 -7.60 14.59 11.00
CA ILE A 7 -7.88 14.14 9.63
C ILE A 7 -6.70 13.32 9.11
N GLY A 8 -6.98 12.16 8.53
CA GLY A 8 -6.07 11.39 7.71
C GLY A 8 -6.49 11.44 6.25
N ILE A 9 -5.61 11.96 5.37
CA ILE A 9 -5.79 11.95 3.92
C ILE A 9 -4.92 10.84 3.33
N ASP A 10 -5.53 9.99 2.49
CA ASP A 10 -4.88 8.96 1.71
C ASP A 10 -5.22 9.18 0.22
N GLY A 11 -4.31 9.81 -0.51
CA GLY A 11 -4.36 9.97 -1.96
C GLY A 11 -3.78 8.75 -2.67
N GLY A 12 -4.56 7.65 -2.72
CA GLY A 12 -4.11 6.39 -3.31
C GLY A 12 -4.19 6.36 -4.85
N SER A 13 -3.78 5.24 -5.45
CA SER A 13 -3.71 5.05 -6.91
C SER A 13 -5.07 4.85 -7.60
N GLN A 14 -6.12 4.51 -6.85
CA GLN A 14 -7.46 4.24 -7.39
C GLN A 14 -8.53 5.14 -6.80
N SER A 15 -8.27 5.73 -5.65
CA SER A 15 -9.21 6.62 -4.96
C SER A 15 -8.50 7.45 -3.92
N SER A 16 -9.01 8.64 -3.66
CA SER A 16 -8.67 9.44 -2.48
C SER A 16 -9.67 9.19 -1.36
N LYS A 17 -9.16 9.09 -0.13
CA LYS A 17 -9.95 8.96 1.10
C LYS A 17 -9.58 10.06 2.08
N VAL A 18 -10.60 10.63 2.71
CA VAL A 18 -10.44 11.60 3.79
C VAL A 18 -11.26 11.09 4.96
N ILE A 19 -10.59 10.77 6.06
CA ILE A 19 -11.23 10.20 7.24
C ILE A 19 -10.97 11.10 8.44
N ILE A 20 -12.02 11.43 9.17
CA ILE A 20 -11.93 12.16 10.45
C ILE A 20 -11.98 11.15 11.57
N PHE A 21 -10.93 11.13 12.38
CA PHE A 21 -10.79 10.27 13.57
C PHE A 21 -10.94 11.09 14.85
N ASP A 22 -11.44 10.47 15.92
CA ASP A 22 -11.17 10.95 17.25
C ASP A 22 -9.76 10.52 17.71
N LEU A 23 -9.29 11.04 18.84
CA LEU A 23 -7.95 10.71 19.35
C LEU A 23 -7.80 9.25 19.81
N GLU A 24 -8.91 8.49 19.88
CA GLU A 24 -8.89 7.06 20.16
C GLU A 24 -8.85 6.21 18.88
N GLY A 25 -8.74 6.85 17.70
CA GLY A 25 -8.67 6.18 16.40
C GLY A 25 -10.02 5.65 15.88
N ASN A 26 -11.13 6.04 16.50
CA ASN A 26 -12.44 5.70 15.96
C ASN A 26 -12.75 6.59 14.76
N ILE A 27 -13.31 6.00 13.70
CA ILE A 27 -13.80 6.75 12.55
C ILE A 27 -15.05 7.52 12.98
N VAL A 28 -15.01 8.85 12.85
CA VAL A 28 -16.15 9.73 13.10
C VAL A 28 -16.97 9.90 11.82
N CYS A 29 -16.30 10.17 10.71
CA CYS A 29 -16.89 10.21 9.38
C CYS A 29 -15.79 10.07 8.32
N GLU A 30 -16.22 9.77 7.10
CA GLU A 30 -15.33 9.59 5.97
C GLU A 30 -15.92 10.07 4.65
N GLY A 31 -15.06 10.40 3.73
CA GLY A 31 -15.37 10.62 2.32
C GLY A 31 -14.40 9.88 1.44
N LYS A 32 -14.88 9.41 0.29
CA LYS A 32 -14.11 8.69 -0.70
C LYS A 32 -14.51 9.11 -2.10
N GLN A 33 -13.51 9.32 -2.95
CA GLN A 33 -13.69 9.58 -4.38
C GLN A 33 -12.76 8.68 -5.18
N ASN A 34 -13.32 7.92 -6.10
CA ASN A 34 -12.52 7.15 -7.06
C ASN A 34 -11.86 8.12 -8.04
N LEU A 35 -10.62 7.79 -8.42
CA LEU A 35 -9.91 8.47 -9.51
C LEU A 35 -10.51 8.07 -10.86
N GLN A 36 -10.33 8.94 -11.84
CA GLN A 36 -10.64 8.63 -13.24
C GLN A 36 -9.67 7.56 -13.77
N PRO A 37 -10.06 6.84 -14.83
CA PRO A 37 -9.14 5.94 -15.51
C PRO A 37 -7.88 6.69 -15.98
N MET A 38 -6.72 6.05 -15.84
CA MET A 38 -5.45 6.61 -16.30
C MET A 38 -5.49 6.90 -17.81
N SER A 39 -4.89 8.02 -18.20
CA SER A 39 -4.62 8.35 -19.59
C SER A 39 -3.41 7.56 -20.10
N LEU A 40 -3.53 6.95 -21.27
CA LEU A 40 -2.48 6.13 -21.92
C LEU A 40 -2.20 6.69 -23.33
N PRO A 41 -1.61 7.91 -23.44
CA PRO A 41 -1.46 8.58 -24.74
C PRO A 41 -0.47 7.89 -25.68
N ALA A 42 0.47 7.11 -25.16
CA ALA A 42 1.42 6.31 -25.92
C ALA A 42 1.90 5.10 -25.09
N PRO A 43 2.49 4.07 -25.73
CA PRO A 43 3.11 2.95 -25.03
C PRO A 43 4.12 3.43 -23.97
N GLY A 44 4.01 2.94 -22.75
CA GLY A 44 4.88 3.30 -21.61
C GLY A 44 4.55 4.64 -20.95
N ILE A 45 3.61 5.43 -21.48
CA ILE A 45 3.15 6.69 -20.91
C ILE A 45 1.85 6.45 -20.15
N VAL A 46 1.85 6.76 -18.85
CA VAL A 46 0.70 6.56 -17.96
C VAL A 46 0.52 7.78 -17.07
N GLU A 47 -0.56 8.52 -17.27
CA GLU A 47 -0.79 9.81 -16.64
C GLU A 47 -2.13 9.85 -15.90
N HIS A 48 -2.16 10.56 -14.78
CA HIS A 48 -3.41 10.96 -14.14
C HIS A 48 -4.04 12.08 -14.97
N PRO A 49 -5.31 11.95 -15.42
CA PRO A 49 -5.92 12.94 -16.27
C PRO A 49 -6.16 14.25 -15.52
N ASP A 50 -5.99 15.37 -16.20
CA ASP A 50 -6.25 16.72 -15.70
C ASP A 50 -5.66 16.98 -14.29
N ASP A 51 -6.46 17.43 -13.34
CA ASP A 51 -6.12 17.66 -11.94
C ASP A 51 -6.81 16.64 -10.99
N ASP A 52 -7.08 15.45 -11.51
CA ASP A 52 -7.89 14.41 -10.85
C ASP A 52 -7.38 14.05 -9.43
N LEU A 53 -6.05 14.09 -9.22
CA LEU A 53 -5.45 13.86 -7.90
C LEU A 53 -5.91 14.88 -6.85
N TRP A 54 -5.98 16.15 -7.22
CA TRP A 54 -6.49 17.20 -6.35
C TRP A 54 -8.02 17.16 -6.23
N ASP A 55 -8.71 17.04 -7.35
CA ASP A 55 -10.16 17.07 -7.40
C ASP A 55 -10.79 15.93 -6.62
N SER A 56 -10.18 14.74 -6.65
CA SER A 56 -10.63 13.61 -5.84
C SER A 56 -10.49 13.86 -4.33
N ILE A 57 -9.42 14.53 -3.89
CA ILE A 57 -9.24 14.94 -2.48
C ILE A 57 -10.29 15.99 -2.09
N VAL A 58 -10.55 16.95 -2.97
CA VAL A 58 -11.60 17.98 -2.74
C VAL A 58 -12.96 17.33 -2.54
N VAL A 59 -13.35 16.42 -3.43
CA VAL A 59 -14.64 15.72 -3.33
C VAL A 59 -14.72 14.88 -2.07
N ALA A 60 -13.70 14.09 -1.78
CA ALA A 60 -13.64 13.27 -0.57
C ALA A 60 -13.69 14.13 0.72
N SER A 61 -13.00 15.28 0.74
CA SER A 61 -13.03 16.23 1.85
C SER A 61 -14.43 16.79 2.09
N LYS A 62 -15.11 17.24 1.04
CA LYS A 62 -16.49 17.73 1.12
C LYS A 62 -17.45 16.66 1.63
N GLN A 63 -17.31 15.42 1.16
CA GLN A 63 -18.13 14.30 1.63
C GLN A 63 -17.90 14.03 3.12
N ALA A 64 -16.65 13.99 3.59
CA ALA A 64 -16.34 13.82 5.00
C ALA A 64 -16.92 14.95 5.84
N MET A 65 -16.69 16.21 5.44
CA MET A 65 -17.18 17.37 6.17
C MET A 65 -18.70 17.51 6.19
N SER A 66 -19.41 17.05 5.15
CA SER A 66 -20.88 17.05 5.12
C SER A 66 -21.50 16.07 6.13
N ARG A 67 -20.75 15.05 6.54
CA ARG A 67 -21.16 14.03 7.52
C ARG A 67 -20.62 14.33 8.92
N PHE A 68 -19.72 15.31 9.05
CA PHE A 68 -19.12 15.66 10.33
C PHE A 68 -20.08 16.49 11.18
N SER A 69 -20.48 15.94 12.33
CA SER A 69 -21.42 16.58 13.27
C SER A 69 -20.71 17.30 14.45
N GLY A 70 -19.37 17.22 14.52
CA GLY A 70 -18.59 17.91 15.55
C GLY A 70 -18.34 19.38 15.23
N ASN A 71 -17.66 20.08 16.17
CA ASN A 71 -17.21 21.45 15.93
C ASN A 71 -15.93 21.41 15.06
N LYS A 72 -15.92 22.11 13.92
CA LYS A 72 -14.75 22.21 13.03
C LYS A 72 -13.51 22.76 13.72
N GLU A 73 -13.66 23.64 14.70
CA GLU A 73 -12.55 24.18 15.52
C GLU A 73 -11.88 23.12 16.41
N ASP A 74 -12.52 21.97 16.61
CA ASP A 74 -11.95 20.86 17.37
C ASP A 74 -11.14 19.90 16.49
N ILE A 75 -11.06 20.14 15.18
CA ILE A 75 -10.14 19.46 14.26
C ILE A 75 -8.79 20.16 14.39
N ILE A 76 -7.76 19.43 14.85
CA ILE A 76 -6.47 20.02 15.27
C ILE A 76 -5.31 19.75 14.31
N GLY A 77 -5.49 18.94 13.27
CA GLY A 77 -4.44 18.68 12.28
C GLY A 77 -4.86 17.73 11.17
N ILE A 78 -4.09 17.76 10.09
CA ILE A 78 -4.24 16.90 8.90
C ILE A 78 -2.94 16.14 8.67
N GLY A 79 -2.98 14.82 8.60
CA GLY A 79 -1.90 14.01 8.07
C GLY A 79 -2.14 13.74 6.58
N LEU A 80 -1.13 14.01 5.76
CA LEU A 80 -1.21 13.85 4.31
C LEU A 80 -0.31 12.70 3.84
N CYS A 81 -0.92 11.66 3.31
CA CYS A 81 -0.26 10.58 2.58
C CYS A 81 -0.72 10.58 1.13
N THR A 82 0.17 10.25 0.23
CA THR A 82 -0.15 10.00 -1.17
C THR A 82 0.62 8.80 -1.72
N ILE A 83 0.14 8.30 -2.86
CA ILE A 83 0.82 7.28 -3.64
C ILE A 83 2.29 7.65 -3.92
N ARG A 84 3.18 6.67 -3.82
CA ARG A 84 4.63 6.80 -4.08
C ARG A 84 4.99 6.66 -5.55
N PHE A 85 6.23 7.06 -5.89
CA PHE A 85 6.86 6.89 -7.21
C PHE A 85 6.21 7.66 -8.36
N CYS A 86 5.26 8.52 -8.12
CA CYS A 86 4.74 9.45 -9.11
C CYS A 86 5.67 10.66 -9.27
N ARG A 87 5.65 11.29 -10.46
CA ARG A 87 6.38 12.54 -10.70
C ARG A 87 5.40 13.61 -11.16
N VAL A 88 5.48 14.77 -10.53
CA VAL A 88 4.63 15.92 -10.83
C VAL A 88 5.51 17.10 -11.24
N LEU A 89 5.14 17.74 -12.34
CA LEU A 89 5.83 18.90 -12.91
C LEU A 89 4.95 20.14 -12.71
N LEU A 90 5.48 21.15 -12.02
CA LEU A 90 4.75 22.36 -11.66
C LEU A 90 5.35 23.61 -12.29
N LYS A 91 4.47 24.57 -12.61
CA LYS A 91 4.85 25.94 -12.97
C LYS A 91 5.30 26.73 -11.73
N GLU A 92 5.71 27.96 -11.93
CA GLU A 92 6.16 28.85 -10.85
C GLU A 92 5.06 29.13 -9.81
N ASP A 93 3.80 29.17 -10.23
CA ASP A 93 2.63 29.37 -9.37
C ASP A 93 2.15 28.08 -8.67
N GLY A 94 2.86 26.95 -8.84
CA GLY A 94 2.52 25.67 -8.27
C GLY A 94 1.39 24.91 -8.97
N THR A 95 0.87 25.43 -10.11
CA THR A 95 -0.10 24.70 -10.94
C THR A 95 0.60 23.65 -11.80
N LEU A 96 -0.15 22.64 -12.25
CA LEU A 96 0.38 21.58 -13.12
C LEU A 96 0.90 22.16 -14.44
N ALA A 97 2.14 21.81 -14.81
CA ALA A 97 2.73 22.10 -16.10
C ALA A 97 2.38 21.04 -17.16
N SER A 98 2.03 19.83 -16.70
CA SER A 98 1.55 18.70 -17.47
C SER A 98 0.77 17.75 -16.55
N PRO A 99 -0.01 16.80 -17.07
CA PRO A 99 -0.62 15.75 -16.25
C PRO A 99 0.42 15.05 -15.36
N ALA A 100 0.02 14.65 -14.15
CA ALA A 100 0.91 13.96 -13.22
C ALA A 100 1.25 12.55 -13.74
N MET A 101 2.54 12.22 -13.77
CA MET A 101 3.03 10.91 -14.22
C MET A 101 2.75 9.88 -13.12
N SER A 102 2.05 8.80 -13.48
CA SER A 102 1.80 7.68 -12.60
C SER A 102 3.10 6.91 -12.29
N TRP A 103 3.12 6.17 -11.19
CA TRP A 103 4.19 5.23 -10.86
C TRP A 103 4.40 4.12 -11.93
N MET A 104 3.43 3.91 -12.79
CA MET A 104 3.51 2.98 -13.94
C MET A 104 4.13 3.60 -15.19
N ASP A 105 4.34 4.90 -15.21
CA ASP A 105 4.92 5.63 -16.33
C ASP A 105 6.42 5.37 -16.43
N GLU A 106 6.91 4.97 -17.60
CA GLU A 106 8.34 4.68 -17.75
C GLU A 106 9.26 5.89 -17.53
N ARG A 107 8.74 7.11 -17.72
CA ARG A 107 9.49 8.35 -17.49
C ARG A 107 9.89 8.57 -16.04
N VAL A 108 9.13 8.04 -15.07
CA VAL A 108 9.47 8.17 -13.64
C VAL A 108 10.68 7.33 -13.24
N SER A 109 11.01 6.29 -14.03
CA SER A 109 12.18 5.42 -13.84
C SER A 109 13.42 5.90 -14.61
N ARG A 110 13.30 7.00 -15.37
CA ARG A 110 14.40 7.59 -16.16
C ARG A 110 14.88 8.88 -15.51
N PRO A 111 16.14 9.31 -15.79
CA PRO A 111 16.60 10.66 -15.48
C PRO A 111 15.62 11.72 -15.96
N TYR A 112 15.50 12.80 -15.21
CA TYR A 112 14.64 13.91 -15.62
C TYR A 112 15.19 14.63 -16.85
N GLU A 113 14.32 14.94 -17.80
CA GLU A 113 14.64 15.76 -18.96
C GLU A 113 13.84 17.06 -18.91
N HIS A 114 14.52 18.20 -18.85
CA HIS A 114 13.86 19.51 -18.81
C HIS A 114 13.49 19.97 -20.23
N ILE A 115 12.36 19.44 -20.74
CA ILE A 115 11.85 19.72 -22.09
C ILE A 115 10.89 20.92 -22.09
N ASN A 116 10.03 21.01 -21.07
CA ASN A 116 9.01 22.06 -20.97
C ASN A 116 9.55 23.27 -20.16
N PRO A 117 9.78 24.44 -20.79
CA PRO A 117 10.34 25.62 -20.12
C PRO A 117 9.40 26.22 -19.05
N LEU A 118 8.12 25.85 -19.03
CA LEU A 118 7.19 26.30 -18.01
C LEU A 118 7.38 25.56 -16.67
N VAL A 119 8.12 24.44 -16.67
CA VAL A 119 8.37 23.67 -15.45
C VAL A 119 9.36 24.39 -14.57
N LYS A 120 8.93 24.79 -13.40
CA LYS A 120 9.76 25.40 -12.36
C LYS A 120 10.14 24.41 -11.28
N TYR A 121 9.24 23.47 -10.96
CA TYR A 121 9.44 22.50 -9.88
C TYR A 121 9.13 21.08 -10.33
N VAL A 122 9.88 20.13 -9.76
CA VAL A 122 9.71 18.69 -9.93
C VAL A 122 9.53 18.09 -8.55
N THR A 123 8.38 17.44 -8.31
CA THR A 123 8.01 16.92 -6.99
C THR A 123 7.24 15.60 -7.11
N THR A 124 6.87 15.03 -5.98
CA THR A 124 5.94 13.89 -5.90
C THR A 124 4.50 14.38 -5.76
N THR A 125 3.55 13.45 -5.74
CA THR A 125 2.14 13.76 -5.49
C THR A 125 1.92 14.40 -4.11
N SER A 126 2.68 14.01 -3.07
CA SER A 126 2.56 14.62 -1.74
C SER A 126 3.00 16.09 -1.73
N GLY A 127 4.08 16.44 -2.42
CA GLY A 127 4.51 17.83 -2.53
C GLY A 127 3.48 18.68 -3.29
N TYR A 128 2.96 18.16 -4.40
CA TYR A 128 1.90 18.84 -5.14
C TYR A 128 0.66 19.13 -4.27
N ILE A 129 0.14 18.11 -3.57
CA ILE A 129 -1.03 18.28 -2.70
C ILE A 129 -0.71 19.17 -1.50
N THR A 130 0.51 19.07 -0.94
CA THR A 130 0.97 20.00 0.11
C THR A 130 0.88 21.44 -0.36
N HIS A 131 1.40 21.75 -1.55
CA HIS A 131 1.31 23.10 -2.11
C HIS A 131 -0.14 23.56 -2.30
N ARG A 132 -1.02 22.70 -2.81
CA ARG A 132 -2.45 23.01 -3.00
C ARG A 132 -3.16 23.33 -1.68
N LEU A 133 -2.79 22.66 -0.58
CA LEU A 133 -3.37 22.86 0.74
C LEU A 133 -2.78 24.08 1.47
N THR A 134 -1.47 24.29 1.37
CA THR A 134 -0.73 25.22 2.25
C THR A 134 -0.12 26.42 1.53
N GLY A 135 0.07 26.36 0.22
CA GLY A 135 0.86 27.33 -0.56
C GLY A 135 2.38 27.16 -0.43
N GLU A 136 2.85 26.24 0.44
CA GLU A 136 4.28 26.03 0.65
C GLU A 136 4.87 25.05 -0.39
N PHE A 137 6.13 25.26 -0.74
CA PHE A 137 6.92 24.35 -1.57
C PHE A 137 7.72 23.38 -0.69
N HIS A 138 6.98 22.68 0.18
CA HIS A 138 7.48 21.66 1.10
C HIS A 138 6.94 20.29 0.72
N ASP A 139 7.72 19.24 1.03
CA ASP A 139 7.24 17.86 0.93
C ASP A 139 7.84 16.99 2.02
N THR A 140 7.25 15.83 2.26
CA THR A 140 7.78 14.84 3.17
C THR A 140 8.98 14.11 2.58
N ALA A 141 10.08 14.01 3.31
CA ALA A 141 11.22 13.20 2.91
C ALA A 141 10.85 11.71 2.73
N GLY A 142 9.88 11.24 3.52
CA GLY A 142 9.44 9.84 3.53
C GLY A 142 8.78 9.35 2.23
N ASN A 143 8.51 10.23 1.25
CA ASN A 143 7.96 9.84 -0.05
C ASN A 143 9.00 9.83 -1.19
N TYR A 144 10.25 10.23 -0.92
CA TYR A 144 11.31 10.33 -1.91
C TYR A 144 12.28 9.16 -1.84
N GLN A 145 12.04 8.15 -2.66
CA GLN A 145 12.91 6.98 -2.78
C GLN A 145 13.10 6.59 -4.24
N GLY A 146 14.07 5.71 -4.48
CA GLY A 146 14.34 5.15 -5.81
C GLY A 146 14.95 6.18 -6.74
N GLN A 147 14.18 6.76 -7.65
CA GLN A 147 14.67 7.64 -8.72
C GLN A 147 14.74 9.13 -8.33
N TRP A 148 15.03 9.43 -7.07
CA TRP A 148 15.19 10.78 -6.56
C TRP A 148 16.60 11.01 -5.99
N PRO A 149 17.16 12.22 -6.11
CA PRO A 149 18.51 12.51 -5.60
C PRO A 149 18.48 12.73 -4.08
N ILE A 150 18.03 11.71 -3.32
CA ILE A 150 17.95 11.74 -1.87
C ILE A 150 19.07 10.91 -1.24
N ASP A 151 19.65 11.43 -0.17
CA ASP A 151 20.50 10.66 0.73
C ASP A 151 19.61 9.90 1.72
N THR A 152 19.63 8.57 1.62
CA THR A 152 18.73 7.71 2.39
C THR A 152 19.17 7.50 3.85
N ASP A 153 20.30 8.04 4.28
CA ASP A 153 20.73 8.04 5.68
C ASP A 153 20.32 9.33 6.38
N THR A 154 20.48 10.47 5.72
CA THR A 154 20.10 11.78 6.26
C THR A 154 18.66 12.17 5.97
N TRP A 155 18.02 11.56 4.99
CA TRP A 155 16.70 11.89 4.45
C TRP A 155 16.63 13.34 3.92
N GLN A 156 17.74 13.83 3.41
CA GLN A 156 17.86 15.13 2.75
C GLN A 156 18.29 14.94 1.30
N TRP A 157 18.16 15.98 0.50
CA TRP A 157 18.69 15.95 -0.85
C TRP A 157 20.19 15.66 -0.83
N SER A 158 20.62 14.71 -1.64
CA SER A 158 22.02 14.32 -1.74
C SER A 158 22.88 15.47 -2.23
N GLU A 159 24.08 15.60 -1.65
CA GLU A 159 25.14 16.49 -2.13
C GLU A 159 26.14 15.76 -3.04
N ASP A 160 25.99 14.47 -3.24
CA ASP A 160 26.81 13.66 -4.12
C ASP A 160 26.55 14.03 -5.58
N PRO A 161 27.57 14.57 -6.29
CA PRO A 161 27.42 14.98 -7.70
C PRO A 161 27.02 13.83 -8.64
N GLU A 162 27.39 12.59 -8.32
CA GLU A 162 27.01 11.42 -9.13
C GLU A 162 25.54 11.08 -9.00
N VAL A 163 25.00 11.14 -7.79
CA VAL A 163 23.58 10.92 -7.52
C VAL A 163 22.76 12.01 -8.21
N ILE A 164 23.16 13.27 -8.06
CA ILE A 164 22.48 14.41 -8.68
C ILE A 164 22.52 14.28 -10.22
N ARG A 165 23.68 13.96 -10.79
CA ARG A 165 23.83 13.77 -12.24
C ARG A 165 23.00 12.61 -12.76
N LYS A 166 22.93 11.49 -12.03
CA LYS A 166 22.15 10.31 -12.40
C LYS A 166 20.66 10.62 -12.50
N MET A 167 20.13 11.44 -11.60
CA MET A 167 18.71 11.81 -11.59
C MET A 167 18.40 13.02 -12.48
N ASN A 168 19.42 13.86 -12.74
CA ASN A 168 19.36 15.03 -13.61
C ASN A 168 18.25 16.05 -13.24
N ILE A 169 17.94 16.18 -11.94
CA ILE A 169 16.99 17.18 -11.43
C ILE A 169 17.79 18.29 -10.75
N PRO A 170 17.79 19.53 -11.31
CA PRO A 170 18.45 20.66 -10.67
C PRO A 170 17.94 20.92 -9.25
N ARG A 171 18.85 21.15 -8.30
CA ARG A 171 18.50 21.37 -6.89
C ARG A 171 17.46 22.49 -6.69
N GLY A 172 17.51 23.54 -7.50
CA GLY A 172 16.55 24.66 -7.45
C GLY A 172 15.14 24.32 -7.92
N MET A 173 14.93 23.14 -8.50
CA MET A 173 13.62 22.65 -8.91
C MET A 173 12.98 21.72 -7.87
N LEU A 174 13.71 21.35 -6.82
CA LEU A 174 13.26 20.43 -5.78
C LEU A 174 12.66 21.18 -4.58
N PHE A 175 11.60 20.66 -4.03
CA PHE A 175 10.96 21.20 -2.82
C PHE A 175 11.86 21.04 -1.58
N GLN A 176 11.60 21.83 -0.55
CA GLN A 176 12.25 21.64 0.74
C GLN A 176 11.68 20.39 1.42
N LEU A 177 12.56 19.47 1.83
CA LEU A 177 12.15 18.27 2.54
C LEU A 177 11.89 18.55 4.01
N LYS A 178 10.86 17.91 4.53
CA LYS A 178 10.50 17.86 5.95
C LYS A 178 10.45 16.41 6.41
N MET A 179 10.89 16.15 7.63
CA MET A 179 10.80 14.81 8.21
C MET A 179 9.34 14.43 8.50
N PRO A 180 8.97 13.14 8.39
CA PRO A 180 7.66 12.68 8.86
C PRO A 180 7.37 13.15 10.29
N GLY A 181 6.10 13.53 10.57
CA GLY A 181 5.70 14.07 11.86
C GLY A 181 6.06 15.54 12.07
N THR A 182 6.48 16.28 11.04
CA THR A 182 6.68 17.72 11.10
C THR A 182 5.63 18.47 10.27
N ILE A 183 5.40 19.75 10.59
CA ILE A 183 4.42 20.58 9.89
C ILE A 183 4.98 21.00 8.54
N LEU A 184 4.24 20.70 7.46
CA LEU A 184 4.51 21.14 6.08
C LEU A 184 4.10 22.59 5.84
N GLY A 185 3.03 23.02 6.51
CA GLY A 185 2.44 24.35 6.43
C GLY A 185 1.07 24.36 7.10
N GLN A 186 0.37 25.47 7.00
CA GLN A 186 -0.99 25.61 7.51
C GLN A 186 -1.99 25.66 6.36
N MET A 187 -3.15 25.06 6.56
CA MET A 187 -4.26 25.09 5.61
C MET A 187 -4.63 26.52 5.27
N THR A 188 -4.55 26.90 3.99
CA THR A 188 -4.91 28.25 3.53
C THR A 188 -6.43 28.46 3.49
N GLU A 189 -6.87 29.73 3.60
CA GLU A 189 -8.28 30.10 3.43
C GLU A 189 -8.83 29.65 2.06
N LYS A 190 -8.03 29.79 0.98
CA LYS A 190 -8.40 29.36 -0.36
C LYS A 190 -8.65 27.85 -0.42
N ALA A 191 -7.76 27.06 0.12
CA ALA A 191 -7.90 25.61 0.16
C ALA A 191 -9.07 25.19 1.06
N ALA A 192 -9.29 25.87 2.20
CA ALA A 192 -10.41 25.64 3.09
C ALA A 192 -11.77 25.88 2.40
N GLN A 193 -11.90 26.96 1.63
CA GLN A 193 -13.11 27.25 0.86
C GLN A 193 -13.39 26.17 -0.20
N ILE A 194 -12.34 25.65 -0.84
CA ILE A 194 -12.47 24.64 -1.89
C ILE A 194 -12.79 23.26 -1.31
N THR A 195 -12.16 22.86 -0.21
CA THR A 195 -12.28 21.51 0.37
C THR A 195 -13.36 21.39 1.44
N GLY A 196 -13.74 22.50 2.07
CA GLY A 196 -14.63 22.55 3.24
C GLY A 196 -13.91 22.21 4.56
N LEU A 197 -12.62 21.90 4.53
CA LEU A 197 -11.77 21.65 5.71
C LEU A 197 -11.49 22.97 6.46
N PRO A 198 -11.17 22.95 7.77
CA PRO A 198 -10.88 24.16 8.52
C PRO A 198 -9.60 24.86 8.03
N ALA A 199 -9.63 26.20 7.92
CA ALA A 199 -8.44 27.00 7.65
C ALA A 199 -7.52 27.06 8.88
N GLY A 200 -6.22 27.33 8.66
CA GLY A 200 -5.24 27.56 9.73
C GLY A 200 -4.80 26.32 10.49
N ILE A 201 -5.36 25.13 10.22
CA ILE A 201 -4.90 23.91 10.86
C ILE A 201 -3.61 23.39 10.20
N PRO A 202 -2.69 22.77 10.96
CA PRO A 202 -1.44 22.25 10.42
C PRO A 202 -1.69 21.06 9.47
N VAL A 203 -1.00 21.07 8.33
CA VAL A 203 -0.83 19.95 7.42
C VAL A 203 0.53 19.32 7.71
N VAL A 204 0.54 18.03 7.98
CA VAL A 204 1.67 17.31 8.55
C VAL A 204 2.28 16.36 7.54
N ALA A 205 3.61 16.34 7.48
CA ALA A 205 4.40 15.38 6.74
C ALA A 205 4.19 13.96 7.28
N THR A 206 3.90 13.04 6.39
CA THR A 206 3.86 11.62 6.70
C THR A 206 4.96 10.89 5.91
N ALA A 207 4.72 9.68 5.43
CA ALA A 207 5.62 8.99 4.52
C ALA A 207 4.83 8.47 3.31
N ASN A 208 5.43 7.58 2.52
CA ASN A 208 4.74 6.91 1.43
C ASN A 208 3.58 6.03 1.93
N ASP A 209 2.68 5.66 1.01
CA ASP A 209 1.48 4.87 1.28
C ASP A 209 1.74 3.59 2.08
N LYS A 210 2.81 2.85 1.79
CA LYS A 210 3.16 1.61 2.50
C LYS A 210 3.67 1.86 3.91
N ALA A 211 4.45 2.91 4.10
CA ALA A 211 4.97 3.27 5.43
C ALA A 211 3.85 3.75 6.37
N VAL A 212 2.92 4.57 5.87
CA VAL A 212 1.77 4.98 6.69
C VAL A 212 0.77 3.85 6.90
N GLU A 213 0.62 2.93 5.93
CA GLU A 213 -0.15 1.70 6.11
C GLU A 213 0.40 0.87 7.26
N ALA A 214 1.73 0.68 7.32
CA ALA A 214 2.38 -0.06 8.39
C ALA A 214 2.21 0.60 9.77
N LEU A 215 2.34 1.93 9.86
CA LEU A 215 2.08 2.67 11.09
C LEU A 215 0.62 2.54 11.52
N GLY A 216 -0.33 2.76 10.61
CA GLY A 216 -1.76 2.67 10.89
C GLY A 216 -2.27 1.25 11.13
N ALA A 217 -1.50 0.25 10.74
CA ALA A 217 -1.74 -1.15 11.09
C ALA A 217 -1.18 -1.51 12.47
N GLY A 218 -0.34 -0.68 13.08
CA GLY A 218 0.31 -0.96 14.36
C GLY A 218 1.52 -1.87 14.26
N SER A 219 2.07 -2.09 13.06
CA SER A 219 3.24 -2.91 12.83
C SER A 219 4.52 -2.11 13.12
N LEU A 220 4.87 -1.93 14.39
CA LEU A 220 6.04 -1.17 14.82
C LEU A 220 7.19 -2.04 15.34
N ALA A 221 6.89 -3.28 15.74
CA ALA A 221 7.87 -4.21 16.27
C ALA A 221 8.62 -4.92 15.12
N GLU A 222 9.93 -5.17 15.30
CA GLU A 222 10.78 -5.84 14.32
C GLU A 222 10.42 -7.32 14.10
N ASN A 223 9.77 -7.95 15.07
CA ASN A 223 9.27 -9.34 15.00
C ASN A 223 7.83 -9.45 14.51
N THR A 224 7.23 -8.36 14.05
CA THR A 224 5.87 -8.32 13.51
C THR A 224 5.90 -7.91 12.04
N ALA A 225 5.41 -8.76 11.15
CA ALA A 225 5.27 -8.39 9.74
C ALA A 225 3.85 -7.92 9.42
N LEU A 226 3.74 -6.84 8.65
CA LEU A 226 2.49 -6.46 7.98
C LEU A 226 2.43 -7.14 6.60
N ILE A 227 1.33 -7.84 6.31
CA ILE A 227 1.01 -8.33 4.97
C ILE A 227 -0.10 -7.45 4.40
N SER A 228 0.23 -6.69 3.36
CA SER A 228 -0.73 -5.78 2.69
C SER A 228 -1.40 -6.50 1.53
N LEU A 229 -2.68 -6.85 1.67
CA LEU A 229 -3.49 -7.56 0.67
C LEU A 229 -4.17 -6.57 -0.28
N GLY A 230 -3.38 -5.96 -1.16
CA GLY A 230 -3.82 -5.06 -2.22
C GLY A 230 -3.70 -5.67 -3.61
N THR A 231 -3.75 -4.82 -4.65
CA THR A 231 -3.44 -5.23 -6.03
C THR A 231 -2.03 -5.81 -6.13
N TYR A 232 -1.07 -5.14 -5.52
CA TYR A 232 0.25 -5.66 -5.22
C TYR A 232 0.28 -6.11 -3.76
N ILE A 233 0.70 -7.36 -3.50
CA ILE A 233 0.82 -7.89 -2.14
C ILE A 233 2.29 -7.95 -1.76
N ALA A 234 2.65 -7.40 -0.60
CA ALA A 234 3.99 -7.47 -0.04
C ALA A 234 3.95 -7.68 1.47
N SER A 235 5.03 -8.18 2.04
CA SER A 235 5.27 -8.20 3.47
C SER A 235 6.25 -7.11 3.87
N MET A 236 6.02 -6.49 5.02
CA MET A 236 6.82 -5.37 5.51
C MET A 236 7.16 -5.57 6.98
N VAL A 237 8.39 -5.25 7.34
CA VAL A 237 8.89 -5.29 8.72
C VAL A 237 9.62 -3.99 9.02
N HIS A 238 9.43 -3.42 10.21
CA HIS A 238 10.19 -2.25 10.64
C HIS A 238 11.60 -2.61 11.10
N GLY A 239 12.54 -1.68 10.91
CA GLY A 239 13.90 -1.79 11.41
C GLY A 239 14.57 -0.44 11.62
N HIS A 240 15.79 -0.49 12.13
CA HIS A 240 16.61 0.69 12.48
C HIS A 240 17.71 0.95 11.46
N GLU A 241 18.18 -0.09 10.79
CA GLU A 241 19.31 -0.02 9.88
C GLU A 241 18.84 0.31 8.46
N ASN A 242 19.75 0.86 7.66
CA ASN A 242 19.53 1.17 6.25
C ASN A 242 20.39 0.27 5.34
N PRO A 243 20.13 -1.03 5.24
CA PRO A 243 20.89 -1.90 4.35
C PRO A 243 20.67 -1.50 2.90
N LYS A 244 21.78 -1.42 2.11
CA LYS A 244 21.78 -0.93 0.73
C LYS A 244 21.74 -2.07 -0.29
N ASP A 245 22.54 -3.11 -0.08
CA ASP A 245 22.73 -4.20 -1.05
C ASP A 245 21.95 -5.44 -0.61
N THR A 246 20.62 -5.36 -0.72
CA THR A 246 19.70 -6.41 -0.28
C THR A 246 19.24 -7.28 -1.45
N MET A 247 19.10 -8.61 -1.22
CA MET A 247 18.68 -9.58 -2.25
C MET A 247 17.19 -9.90 -2.23
N HIS A 248 16.56 -9.92 -1.04
CA HIS A 248 15.19 -10.42 -0.87
C HIS A 248 14.18 -9.34 -0.50
N PHE A 249 14.63 -8.11 -0.33
CA PHE A 249 13.77 -6.97 -0.01
C PHE A 249 14.42 -5.66 -0.48
N TRP A 250 13.67 -4.58 -0.40
CA TRP A 250 14.23 -3.23 -0.49
C TRP A 250 13.92 -2.44 0.77
N THR A 251 14.83 -1.53 1.11
CA THR A 251 14.69 -0.64 2.26
C THR A 251 13.89 0.58 1.85
N ASN A 252 12.77 0.82 2.53
CA ASN A 252 11.97 2.03 2.42
C ASN A 252 12.12 2.91 3.67
N PHE A 253 11.78 4.19 3.54
CA PHE A 253 11.59 5.07 4.69
C PHE A 253 10.31 4.68 5.42
N ALA A 254 10.36 4.60 6.76
CA ALA A 254 9.17 4.44 7.59
C ALA A 254 8.49 5.79 7.87
N SER A 255 7.32 5.77 8.50
CA SER A 255 6.62 6.98 8.94
C SER A 255 7.21 7.58 10.21
N ILE A 256 8.12 6.89 10.86
CA ILE A 256 8.87 7.39 12.03
C ILE A 256 10.24 7.85 11.53
N PRO A 257 10.67 9.08 11.83
CA PRO A 257 11.97 9.60 11.40
C PRO A 257 13.13 8.66 11.72
N HIS A 258 14.03 8.45 10.77
CA HIS A 258 15.20 7.59 10.87
C HIS A 258 14.92 6.12 11.23
N ARG A 259 13.68 5.67 10.93
CA ARG A 259 13.31 4.27 10.90
C ARG A 259 13.11 3.83 9.46
N TYR A 260 13.30 2.56 9.22
CA TYR A 260 13.16 1.97 7.88
C TYR A 260 12.06 0.91 7.87
N LEU A 261 11.51 0.70 6.70
CA LEU A 261 10.53 -0.32 6.43
C LEU A 261 11.10 -1.26 5.37
N TYR A 262 11.40 -2.49 5.75
CA TYR A 262 11.87 -3.52 4.83
C TYR A 262 10.69 -4.15 4.14
N GLU A 263 10.67 -4.06 2.82
CA GLU A 263 9.56 -4.54 2.00
C GLU A 263 10.03 -5.70 1.13
N SER A 264 9.48 -6.90 1.33
CA SER A 264 9.80 -8.06 0.50
C SER A 264 9.32 -7.86 -0.93
N TYR A 265 9.93 -8.58 -1.88
CA TYR A 265 9.33 -8.69 -3.21
C TYR A 265 7.91 -9.26 -3.11
N GLY A 266 6.97 -8.66 -3.86
CA GLY A 266 5.56 -8.92 -3.73
C GLY A 266 4.95 -9.73 -4.87
N ILE A 267 3.66 -10.04 -4.74
CA ILE A 267 2.86 -10.65 -5.81
C ILE A 267 2.28 -9.51 -6.65
N ARG A 268 2.70 -9.41 -7.91
CA ARG A 268 2.39 -8.27 -8.81
C ARG A 268 0.91 -8.16 -9.18
N ARG A 269 0.19 -9.29 -9.24
CA ARG A 269 -1.25 -9.39 -9.47
C ARG A 269 -1.93 -10.13 -8.33
N GLY A 270 -1.77 -9.62 -7.09
CA GLY A 270 -2.23 -10.26 -5.87
C GLY A 270 -3.75 -10.44 -5.81
N MET A 271 -4.46 -9.54 -5.15
CA MET A 271 -5.93 -9.61 -5.07
C MET A 271 -6.63 -9.45 -6.42
N TRP A 272 -5.95 -8.94 -7.44
CA TRP A 272 -6.44 -8.97 -8.80
C TRP A 272 -6.69 -10.42 -9.29
N THR A 273 -5.85 -11.40 -8.93
CA THR A 273 -6.04 -12.81 -9.31
C THR A 273 -7.32 -13.38 -8.70
N VAL A 274 -7.65 -12.97 -7.48
CA VAL A 274 -8.93 -13.34 -6.83
C VAL A 274 -10.11 -12.76 -7.62
N SER A 275 -10.05 -11.48 -7.99
CA SER A 275 -11.09 -10.82 -8.80
C SER A 275 -11.20 -11.42 -10.19
N TRP A 276 -10.07 -11.72 -10.84
CA TRP A 276 -10.03 -12.40 -12.13
C TRP A 276 -10.71 -13.76 -12.07
N PHE A 277 -10.40 -14.56 -11.05
CA PHE A 277 -11.00 -15.88 -10.87
C PHE A 277 -12.52 -15.80 -10.65
N LYS A 278 -12.97 -14.85 -9.82
CA LYS A 278 -14.39 -14.58 -9.62
C LYS A 278 -15.10 -14.30 -10.96
N ASN A 279 -14.53 -13.42 -11.79
CA ASN A 279 -15.09 -13.10 -13.10
C ASN A 279 -15.07 -14.32 -14.05
N LEU A 280 -14.08 -15.20 -13.94
CA LEU A 280 -13.99 -16.44 -14.74
C LEU A 280 -15.13 -17.41 -14.42
N LEU A 281 -15.63 -17.43 -13.19
CA LEU A 281 -16.75 -18.27 -12.78
C LEU A 281 -18.12 -17.79 -13.30
N GLY A 282 -18.19 -16.56 -13.82
CA GLY A 282 -19.36 -15.99 -14.48
C GLY A 282 -20.52 -15.69 -13.54
N ASP A 283 -21.72 -15.48 -14.12
CA ASP A 283 -22.90 -14.95 -13.41
C ASP A 283 -23.52 -15.91 -12.39
N ASP A 284 -23.19 -17.21 -12.47
CA ASP A 284 -23.73 -18.22 -11.53
C ASP A 284 -23.37 -17.89 -10.07
N ILE A 285 -22.18 -17.36 -9.84
CA ILE A 285 -21.75 -16.93 -8.50
C ILE A 285 -22.53 -15.70 -8.03
N SER A 286 -22.75 -14.73 -8.91
CA SER A 286 -23.53 -13.53 -8.60
C SER A 286 -24.99 -13.89 -8.25
N ILE A 287 -25.59 -14.82 -8.98
CA ILE A 287 -26.96 -15.31 -8.72
C ILE A 287 -27.03 -16.01 -7.37
N LYS A 288 -26.08 -16.90 -7.06
CA LYS A 288 -26.03 -17.64 -5.77
C LYS A 288 -25.79 -16.70 -4.60
N ALA A 289 -24.87 -15.77 -4.72
CA ALA A 289 -24.57 -14.76 -3.69
C ALA A 289 -25.79 -13.86 -3.42
N ALA A 290 -26.43 -13.37 -4.48
CA ALA A 290 -27.66 -12.55 -4.37
C ALA A 290 -28.82 -13.29 -3.68
N ALA A 291 -29.01 -14.58 -3.99
CA ALA A 291 -30.02 -15.42 -3.33
C ALA A 291 -29.79 -15.55 -1.81
N LEU A 292 -28.53 -15.55 -1.37
CA LEU A 292 -28.13 -15.58 0.04
C LEU A 292 -28.01 -14.18 0.67
N LYS A 293 -28.14 -13.12 -0.10
CA LYS A 293 -27.94 -11.71 0.31
C LYS A 293 -26.54 -11.43 0.89
N ILE A 294 -25.53 -12.02 0.30
CA ILE A 294 -24.10 -11.87 0.63
C ILE A 294 -23.33 -11.42 -0.58
N THR A 295 -22.07 -11.03 -0.40
CA THR A 295 -21.17 -10.71 -1.52
C THR A 295 -20.69 -11.99 -2.22
N GLU A 296 -20.23 -11.86 -3.46
CA GLU A 296 -19.63 -12.96 -4.23
C GLU A 296 -18.41 -13.55 -3.53
N GLU A 297 -17.58 -12.67 -2.96
CA GLU A 297 -16.39 -13.05 -2.18
C GLU A 297 -16.79 -13.85 -0.93
N GLU A 298 -17.84 -13.45 -0.23
CA GLU A 298 -18.32 -14.16 0.95
C GLU A 298 -18.88 -15.53 0.57
N TYR A 299 -19.63 -15.63 -0.54
CA TYR A 299 -20.09 -16.90 -1.07
C TYR A 299 -18.93 -17.85 -1.39
N LEU A 300 -17.92 -17.36 -2.13
CA LEU A 300 -16.73 -18.15 -2.46
C LEU A 300 -15.95 -18.58 -1.21
N ASN A 301 -15.83 -17.72 -0.20
CA ASN A 301 -15.21 -18.06 1.07
C ASN A 301 -15.97 -19.18 1.79
N GLN A 302 -17.31 -19.13 1.82
CA GLN A 302 -18.13 -20.18 2.44
C GLN A 302 -17.97 -21.53 1.73
N GLU A 303 -17.93 -21.55 0.39
CA GLU A 303 -17.70 -22.77 -0.38
C GLU A 303 -16.28 -23.30 -0.20
N ALA A 304 -15.28 -22.44 -0.24
CA ALA A 304 -13.87 -22.82 -0.06
C ALA A 304 -13.57 -23.28 1.37
N GLN A 305 -14.31 -22.83 2.37
CA GLN A 305 -14.17 -23.29 3.75
C GLN A 305 -14.53 -24.77 3.94
N LYS A 306 -15.36 -25.33 3.06
CA LYS A 306 -15.73 -26.75 3.06
C LYS A 306 -14.60 -27.65 2.52
N ILE A 307 -13.66 -27.07 1.79
CA ILE A 307 -12.51 -27.79 1.23
C ILE A 307 -11.42 -27.88 2.31
N PRO A 308 -10.77 -29.01 2.50
CA PRO A 308 -9.71 -29.15 3.48
C PRO A 308 -8.47 -28.33 3.11
N ALA A 309 -7.60 -28.06 4.09
CA ALA A 309 -6.30 -27.43 3.89
C ALA A 309 -5.48 -28.20 2.85
N GLY A 310 -4.76 -27.43 1.98
CA GLY A 310 -4.00 -27.98 0.86
C GLY A 310 -4.86 -28.31 -0.38
N SER A 311 -6.15 -27.89 -0.40
CA SER A 311 -7.04 -27.97 -1.58
C SER A 311 -7.04 -29.35 -2.24
N GLU A 312 -6.91 -30.42 -1.43
CA GLU A 312 -6.80 -31.83 -1.86
C GLU A 312 -5.70 -32.09 -2.90
N GLY A 313 -4.62 -31.29 -2.86
CA GLY A 313 -3.46 -31.41 -3.76
C GLY A 313 -3.50 -30.46 -4.97
N LEU A 314 -4.56 -29.67 -5.14
CA LEU A 314 -4.59 -28.64 -6.17
C LEU A 314 -3.74 -27.45 -5.76
N MET A 315 -2.77 -27.04 -6.58
CA MET A 315 -1.84 -25.96 -6.31
C MET A 315 -1.89 -24.90 -7.40
N THR A 316 -1.74 -23.62 -7.01
CA THR A 316 -1.71 -22.47 -7.92
C THR A 316 -0.34 -21.81 -7.93
N VAL A 317 0.19 -21.47 -9.10
CA VAL A 317 1.40 -20.61 -9.29
C VAL A 317 0.95 -19.23 -9.74
N LEU A 318 1.35 -18.17 -9.00
CA LEU A 318 0.77 -16.82 -9.11
C LEU A 318 1.47 -15.90 -10.14
N ASP A 319 1.90 -16.40 -11.28
CA ASP A 319 2.61 -15.62 -12.30
C ASP A 319 1.67 -15.05 -13.39
N TRP A 320 0.48 -14.53 -13.02
CA TRP A 320 -0.44 -13.84 -13.95
C TRP A 320 0.13 -12.55 -14.54
N LEU A 321 1.18 -11.98 -13.94
CA LEU A 321 2.00 -10.92 -14.51
C LEU A 321 3.47 -11.30 -14.34
N ALA A 322 4.07 -11.78 -15.42
CA ALA A 322 5.45 -12.23 -15.42
C ALA A 322 6.44 -11.12 -15.00
N PRO A 323 7.53 -11.45 -14.30
CA PRO A 323 8.65 -10.55 -14.12
C PRO A 323 9.24 -10.10 -15.45
N VAL A 324 9.77 -8.86 -15.50
CA VAL A 324 10.32 -8.30 -16.76
C VAL A 324 11.47 -9.15 -17.31
N HIS A 325 12.31 -9.72 -16.44
CA HIS A 325 13.46 -10.54 -16.84
C HIS A 325 13.11 -12.02 -17.09
N GLU A 326 11.86 -12.41 -16.77
CA GLU A 326 11.33 -13.78 -16.96
C GLU A 326 9.97 -13.76 -17.66
N PRO A 327 9.89 -13.17 -18.86
CA PRO A 327 8.61 -12.93 -19.55
C PRO A 327 7.88 -14.21 -19.98
N TYR A 328 8.55 -15.36 -19.89
CA TYR A 328 7.97 -16.67 -20.15
C TYR A 328 7.07 -17.18 -19.04
N LYS A 329 7.20 -16.68 -17.81
CA LYS A 329 6.40 -17.13 -16.66
C LYS A 329 4.92 -16.85 -16.86
N LYS A 330 4.08 -17.80 -16.44
CA LYS A 330 2.62 -17.73 -16.52
C LYS A 330 1.99 -18.29 -15.27
N GLY A 331 0.79 -17.81 -14.94
CA GLY A 331 -0.05 -18.44 -13.92
C GLY A 331 -0.43 -19.85 -14.31
N LEU A 332 -0.42 -20.77 -13.33
CA LEU A 332 -0.72 -22.19 -13.55
C LEU A 332 -1.58 -22.71 -12.39
N MET A 333 -2.38 -23.74 -12.70
CA MET A 333 -3.02 -24.59 -11.69
C MET A 333 -2.66 -26.05 -11.99
N ILE A 334 -2.18 -26.78 -10.98
CA ILE A 334 -1.60 -28.11 -11.14
C ILE A 334 -2.22 -29.07 -10.09
N GLY A 335 -2.49 -30.31 -10.49
CA GLY A 335 -2.96 -31.35 -9.58
C GLY A 335 -4.45 -31.64 -9.67
N PHE A 336 -5.10 -31.34 -10.81
CA PHE A 336 -6.51 -31.65 -11.02
C PHE A 336 -6.79 -33.15 -11.06
N ASP A 337 -7.87 -33.54 -10.39
CA ASP A 337 -8.56 -34.80 -10.60
C ASP A 337 -10.09 -34.56 -10.64
N ALA A 338 -10.88 -35.63 -10.71
CA ALA A 338 -12.34 -35.56 -10.87
C ALA A 338 -13.07 -34.89 -9.68
N ARG A 339 -12.43 -34.68 -8.53
CA ARG A 339 -13.02 -34.07 -7.33
C ARG A 339 -12.97 -32.55 -7.36
N HIS A 340 -12.03 -31.98 -8.10
CA HIS A 340 -11.73 -30.57 -8.06
C HIS A 340 -12.75 -29.72 -8.84
N GLY A 341 -13.30 -28.71 -8.15
CA GLY A 341 -14.20 -27.70 -8.72
C GLY A 341 -13.79 -26.29 -8.35
N GLY A 342 -14.67 -25.31 -8.63
CA GLY A 342 -14.40 -23.88 -8.41
C GLY A 342 -14.00 -23.53 -6.97
N ALA A 343 -14.56 -24.19 -5.96
CA ALA A 343 -14.20 -23.98 -4.55
C ALA A 343 -12.75 -24.39 -4.25
N HIS A 344 -12.28 -25.50 -4.83
CA HIS A 344 -10.90 -25.95 -4.71
C HIS A 344 -9.93 -24.96 -5.39
N MET A 345 -10.28 -24.52 -6.59
CA MET A 345 -9.48 -23.52 -7.33
C MET A 345 -9.37 -22.20 -6.55
N TYR A 346 -10.49 -21.71 -6.02
CA TYR A 346 -10.49 -20.50 -5.19
C TYR A 346 -9.62 -20.65 -3.95
N ARG A 347 -9.78 -21.74 -3.20
CA ARG A 347 -8.96 -22.02 -2.02
C ARG A 347 -7.48 -22.13 -2.38
N SER A 348 -7.14 -22.84 -3.46
CA SER A 348 -5.74 -22.98 -3.90
C SER A 348 -5.09 -21.64 -4.25
N ILE A 349 -5.85 -20.65 -4.77
CA ILE A 349 -5.37 -19.29 -4.98
C ILE A 349 -5.05 -18.59 -3.64
N LEU A 350 -5.94 -18.68 -2.65
CA LEU A 350 -5.70 -18.10 -1.33
C LEU A 350 -4.49 -18.73 -0.63
N GLU A 351 -4.38 -20.06 -0.69
CA GLU A 351 -3.24 -20.81 -0.15
C GLU A 351 -1.93 -20.45 -0.86
N ALA A 352 -1.96 -20.31 -2.18
CA ALA A 352 -0.81 -19.89 -2.98
C ALA A 352 -0.33 -18.48 -2.61
N ILE A 353 -1.24 -17.54 -2.36
CA ILE A 353 -0.90 -16.18 -1.89
C ILE A 353 -0.18 -16.28 -0.53
N ALA A 354 -0.75 -17.02 0.42
CA ALA A 354 -0.16 -17.17 1.75
C ALA A 354 1.22 -17.85 1.71
N LEU A 355 1.36 -18.95 0.96
CA LEU A 355 2.62 -19.69 0.79
C LEU A 355 3.71 -18.84 0.10
N THR A 356 3.34 -18.11 -0.95
CA THR A 356 4.28 -17.21 -1.64
C THR A 356 4.75 -16.11 -0.70
N MET A 357 3.85 -15.49 0.05
CA MET A 357 4.21 -14.44 1.00
C MET A 357 5.04 -14.96 2.16
N LYS A 358 4.72 -16.18 2.67
CA LYS A 358 5.54 -16.85 3.68
C LYS A 358 6.98 -17.05 3.20
N ASN A 359 7.16 -17.58 1.99
CA ASN A 359 8.50 -17.82 1.44
C ASN A 359 9.30 -16.53 1.25
N ARG A 360 8.64 -15.45 0.82
CA ARG A 360 9.29 -14.14 0.64
C ARG A 360 9.60 -13.47 1.97
N ALA A 361 8.68 -13.53 2.94
CA ALA A 361 8.92 -13.02 4.28
C ALA A 361 10.04 -13.79 4.98
N ASP A 362 10.10 -15.12 4.84
CA ASP A 362 11.17 -15.95 5.41
C ASP A 362 12.55 -15.59 4.80
N ALA A 363 12.61 -15.38 3.49
CA ALA A 363 13.86 -15.01 2.82
C ALA A 363 14.35 -13.62 3.30
N MET A 364 13.45 -12.63 3.39
CA MET A 364 13.74 -11.31 3.94
C MET A 364 14.19 -11.40 5.39
N CYS A 365 13.47 -12.14 6.23
CA CYS A 365 13.76 -12.26 7.66
C CYS A 365 15.06 -13.02 7.91
N ALA A 366 15.41 -14.01 7.06
CA ALA A 366 16.68 -14.72 7.13
C ALA A 366 17.86 -13.79 6.81
N GLU A 367 17.73 -12.91 5.80
CA GLU A 367 18.74 -11.91 5.46
C GLU A 367 18.90 -10.85 6.56
N LEU A 368 17.78 -10.46 7.22
CA LEU A 368 17.76 -9.52 8.34
C LEU A 368 18.11 -10.13 9.70
N CYS A 369 18.27 -11.47 9.80
CA CYS A 369 18.41 -12.19 11.06
C CYS A 369 17.25 -11.95 12.05
N ILE A 370 16.03 -11.77 11.55
CA ILE A 370 14.79 -11.53 12.32
C ILE A 370 13.97 -12.82 12.37
N LYS A 371 13.32 -13.07 13.50
CA LYS A 371 12.30 -14.11 13.64
C LYS A 371 10.95 -13.48 13.92
N LEU A 372 9.97 -13.73 13.05
CA LEU A 372 8.61 -13.28 13.24
C LEU A 372 7.92 -14.12 14.33
N ASP A 373 7.13 -13.48 15.15
CA ASP A 373 6.23 -14.11 16.12
C ASP A 373 4.77 -13.68 15.91
N HIS A 374 4.50 -12.70 15.06
CA HIS A 374 3.17 -12.19 14.74
C HIS A 374 3.09 -11.66 13.31
N ILE A 375 1.92 -11.78 12.69
CA ILE A 375 1.60 -11.08 11.44
C ILE A 375 0.32 -10.27 11.58
N ILE A 376 0.33 -9.09 10.96
CA ILE A 376 -0.86 -8.25 10.80
C ILE A 376 -1.25 -8.29 9.32
N ILE A 377 -2.53 -8.51 9.05
CA ILE A 377 -3.03 -8.54 7.67
C ILE A 377 -3.92 -7.31 7.45
N SER A 378 -3.58 -6.52 6.43
CA SER A 378 -4.36 -5.35 6.02
C SER A 378 -4.89 -5.50 4.59
N GLY A 379 -5.76 -4.58 4.18
CA GLY A 379 -6.37 -4.56 2.86
C GLY A 379 -7.63 -5.42 2.74
N GLY A 380 -8.27 -5.39 1.56
CA GLY A 380 -9.58 -6.01 1.33
C GLY A 380 -9.63 -7.51 1.62
N GLY A 381 -8.55 -8.23 1.36
CA GLY A 381 -8.45 -9.67 1.62
C GLY A 381 -8.57 -10.05 3.10
N SER A 382 -8.20 -9.16 4.01
CA SER A 382 -8.29 -9.40 5.46
C SER A 382 -9.75 -9.51 5.97
N ASN A 383 -10.74 -9.11 5.19
CA ASN A 383 -12.15 -9.29 5.54
C ASN A 383 -12.58 -10.77 5.56
N SER A 384 -11.88 -11.64 4.82
CA SER A 384 -12.16 -13.08 4.79
C SER A 384 -11.55 -13.77 6.02
N SER A 385 -12.39 -14.33 6.89
CA SER A 385 -11.93 -15.13 8.04
C SER A 385 -11.23 -16.41 7.60
N LEU A 386 -11.65 -17.02 6.48
CA LEU A 386 -10.96 -18.15 5.88
C LEU A 386 -9.52 -17.78 5.50
N PHE A 387 -9.34 -16.64 4.83
CA PHE A 387 -8.03 -16.19 4.38
C PHE A 387 -7.12 -15.81 5.56
N MET A 388 -7.68 -15.18 6.60
CA MET A 388 -6.96 -14.93 7.86
C MET A 388 -6.46 -16.22 8.52
N GLN A 389 -7.32 -17.27 8.58
CA GLN A 389 -6.92 -18.57 9.12
C GLN A 389 -5.85 -19.25 8.28
N ILE A 390 -5.97 -19.19 6.94
CA ILE A 390 -4.94 -19.73 6.04
C ILE A 390 -3.58 -19.04 6.29
N PHE A 391 -3.55 -17.72 6.49
CA PHE A 391 -2.31 -17.02 6.82
C PHE A 391 -1.74 -17.47 8.17
N ALA A 392 -2.57 -17.57 9.22
CA ALA A 392 -2.11 -18.05 10.51
C ALA A 392 -1.53 -19.46 10.41
N ASP A 393 -2.21 -20.36 9.71
CA ASP A 393 -1.79 -21.76 9.55
C ASP A 393 -0.50 -21.89 8.71
N VAL A 394 -0.41 -21.16 7.61
CA VAL A 394 0.77 -21.17 6.70
C VAL A 394 1.98 -20.56 7.37
N PHE A 395 1.83 -19.46 8.13
CA PHE A 395 2.94 -18.82 8.84
C PHE A 395 3.29 -19.57 10.14
N GLY A 396 2.34 -20.32 10.70
CA GLY A 396 2.53 -21.04 11.97
C GLY A 396 2.63 -20.09 13.18
N ILE A 397 2.13 -18.86 13.06
CA ILE A 397 2.13 -17.81 14.08
C ILE A 397 0.79 -17.05 14.05
N PRO A 398 0.42 -16.34 15.13
CA PRO A 398 -0.83 -15.58 15.16
C PRO A 398 -0.93 -14.55 14.04
N ALA A 399 -2.13 -14.42 13.42
CA ALA A 399 -2.47 -13.45 12.42
C ALA A 399 -3.60 -12.54 12.90
N SER A 400 -3.36 -11.22 12.97
CA SER A 400 -4.35 -10.23 13.39
C SER A 400 -4.82 -9.37 12.24
N ARG A 401 -6.04 -8.84 12.36
CA ARG A 401 -6.55 -7.74 11.53
C ARG A 401 -7.18 -6.67 12.41
N ASN A 402 -7.14 -5.43 11.91
CA ASN A 402 -7.61 -4.27 12.65
C ASN A 402 -9.09 -3.95 12.36
N ILE A 403 -9.72 -3.18 13.26
CA ILE A 403 -11.07 -2.65 13.05
C ILE A 403 -11.08 -1.71 11.85
N VAL A 404 -10.08 -0.81 11.76
CA VAL A 404 -9.93 0.13 10.64
C VAL A 404 -9.12 -0.55 9.53
N ASN A 405 -9.82 -0.93 8.46
CA ASN A 405 -9.21 -1.59 7.30
C ASN A 405 -8.57 -0.60 6.29
N GLY A 406 -8.65 0.69 6.52
CA GLY A 406 -7.99 1.76 5.75
C GLY A 406 -6.77 2.30 6.48
N SER A 407 -5.79 1.43 6.76
CA SER A 407 -4.66 1.74 7.65
C SER A 407 -3.85 2.96 7.24
N ALA A 408 -3.74 3.30 5.94
CA ALA A 408 -2.99 4.47 5.48
C ALA A 408 -3.57 5.80 6.00
N SER A 409 -4.91 5.99 5.97
CA SER A 409 -5.52 7.18 6.54
C SER A 409 -5.31 7.26 8.05
N LEU A 410 -5.38 6.12 8.77
CA LEU A 410 -5.12 6.08 10.21
C LEU A 410 -3.65 6.39 10.53
N GLY A 411 -2.70 5.82 9.77
CA GLY A 411 -1.27 6.12 9.92
C GLY A 411 -0.96 7.60 9.68
N SER A 412 -1.61 8.21 8.68
CA SER A 412 -1.52 9.66 8.45
C SER A 412 -2.05 10.46 9.63
N ALA A 413 -3.18 10.06 10.21
CA ALA A 413 -3.75 10.68 11.40
C ALA A 413 -2.85 10.52 12.62
N ILE A 414 -2.18 9.37 12.79
CA ILE A 414 -1.19 9.15 13.86
C ILE A 414 -0.01 10.12 13.74
N CYS A 415 0.57 10.29 12.52
CA CYS A 415 1.62 11.29 12.29
C CYS A 415 1.16 12.70 12.68
N ALA A 416 -0.06 13.07 12.29
CA ALA A 416 -0.62 14.38 12.65
C ALA A 416 -0.85 14.52 14.15
N ALA A 417 -1.37 13.49 14.82
CA ALA A 417 -1.61 13.51 16.27
C ALA A 417 -0.33 13.71 17.07
N VAL A 418 0.77 13.10 16.65
CA VAL A 418 2.11 13.30 17.25
C VAL A 418 2.61 14.72 16.97
N ALA A 419 2.53 15.18 15.71
CA ALA A 419 3.04 16.50 15.30
C ALA A 419 2.35 17.67 16.03
N VAL A 420 1.04 17.54 16.35
CA VAL A 420 0.28 18.58 17.06
C VAL A 420 0.33 18.42 18.60
N GLY A 421 1.12 17.46 19.12
CA GLY A 421 1.29 17.23 20.55
C GLY A 421 0.09 16.59 21.24
N ALA A 422 -0.82 15.94 20.48
CA ALA A 422 -1.90 15.13 21.07
C ALA A 422 -1.34 13.86 21.73
N TYR A 423 -0.22 13.37 21.21
CA TYR A 423 0.58 12.27 21.77
C TYR A 423 2.06 12.63 21.73
N ASP A 424 2.82 12.21 22.73
CA ASP A 424 4.24 12.50 22.83
C ASP A 424 5.10 11.66 21.90
N GLN A 425 4.63 10.45 21.54
CA GLN A 425 5.39 9.46 20.77
C GLN A 425 4.49 8.65 19.85
N TYR A 426 5.04 8.19 18.74
CA TYR A 426 4.36 7.30 17.78
C TYR A 426 3.86 6.01 18.43
N GLN A 427 4.64 5.43 19.33
CA GLN A 427 4.27 4.19 20.04
C GLN A 427 2.97 4.40 20.82
N THR A 428 2.90 5.43 21.66
CA THR A 428 1.71 5.76 22.47
C THR A 428 0.50 6.08 21.59
N ALA A 429 0.70 6.85 20.52
CA ALA A 429 -0.37 7.18 19.58
C ALA A 429 -0.91 5.91 18.90
N THR A 430 -0.04 5.02 18.46
CA THR A 430 -0.41 3.75 17.81
C THR A 430 -1.17 2.84 18.78
N GLU A 431 -0.69 2.64 19.99
CA GLU A 431 -1.36 1.84 21.02
C GLU A 431 -2.77 2.34 21.37
N LYS A 432 -3.00 3.66 21.27
CA LYS A 432 -4.31 4.27 21.54
C LYS A 432 -5.24 4.25 20.34
N MET A 433 -4.71 4.51 19.15
CA MET A 433 -5.52 4.73 17.95
C MET A 433 -5.74 3.46 17.12
N VAL A 434 -4.82 2.50 17.18
CA VAL A 434 -4.96 1.22 16.45
C VAL A 434 -5.69 0.21 17.32
N LYS A 435 -6.74 -0.41 16.78
CA LYS A 435 -7.55 -1.40 17.49
C LYS A 435 -7.60 -2.69 16.71
N ILE A 436 -7.13 -3.77 17.32
CA ILE A 436 -7.26 -5.12 16.76
C ILE A 436 -8.73 -5.52 16.80
N ARG A 437 -9.24 -6.02 15.68
CA ARG A 437 -10.59 -6.59 15.56
C ARG A 437 -10.63 -8.01 16.12
N ASP A 438 -9.75 -8.85 15.60
CA ASP A 438 -9.62 -10.26 16.00
C ASP A 438 -8.23 -10.80 15.63
N THR A 439 -7.86 -11.93 16.26
CA THR A 439 -6.59 -12.63 16.05
C THR A 439 -6.87 -14.10 15.83
N PHE A 440 -6.33 -14.65 14.75
CA PHE A 440 -6.43 -16.05 14.36
C PHE A 440 -5.18 -16.80 14.84
N GLN A 441 -5.41 -17.86 15.61
CA GLN A 441 -4.34 -18.75 16.07
C GLN A 441 -4.08 -19.83 15.02
N PRO A 442 -2.83 -20.25 14.79
CA PRO A 442 -2.53 -21.32 13.86
C PRO A 442 -3.10 -22.66 14.36
N ASP A 443 -3.77 -23.41 13.48
CA ASP A 443 -4.10 -24.81 13.73
C ASP A 443 -2.86 -25.67 13.46
N LYS A 444 -2.45 -26.46 14.46
CA LYS A 444 -1.22 -27.24 14.37
C LYS A 444 -1.25 -28.27 13.23
N THR A 445 -2.38 -28.91 12.98
CA THR A 445 -2.52 -29.93 11.94
C THR A 445 -2.36 -29.30 10.55
N ASN A 446 -3.02 -28.16 10.32
CA ASN A 446 -2.90 -27.41 9.08
C ASN A 446 -1.49 -26.82 8.91
N THR A 447 -0.89 -26.31 9.99
CA THR A 447 0.48 -25.76 9.97
C THR A 447 1.49 -26.83 9.55
N ASP A 448 1.42 -28.03 10.14
CA ASP A 448 2.30 -29.13 9.80
C ASP A 448 2.10 -29.58 8.32
N LEU A 449 0.83 -29.60 7.85
CA LEU A 449 0.51 -29.90 6.45
C LEU A 449 1.08 -28.84 5.49
N TYR A 450 0.80 -27.54 5.74
CA TYR A 450 1.29 -26.47 4.89
C TYR A 450 2.82 -26.38 4.89
N LYS A 451 3.44 -26.60 6.05
CA LYS A 451 4.91 -26.65 6.13
C LYS A 451 5.48 -27.75 5.24
N ARG A 452 4.94 -28.95 5.34
CA ARG A 452 5.37 -30.07 4.52
C ARG A 452 5.12 -29.81 3.03
N MET A 453 3.91 -29.34 2.66
CA MET A 453 3.54 -28.99 1.30
C MET A 453 4.49 -27.91 0.72
N ASN A 454 4.82 -26.90 1.54
CA ASN A 454 5.73 -25.84 1.13
C ASN A 454 7.16 -26.35 0.92
N ASP A 455 7.72 -27.07 1.90
CA ASP A 455 9.11 -27.49 1.89
C ASP A 455 9.40 -28.56 0.83
N GLU A 456 8.48 -29.51 0.62
CA GLU A 456 8.68 -30.62 -0.30
C GLU A 456 8.26 -30.28 -1.75
N VAL A 457 7.30 -29.36 -1.95
CA VAL A 457 6.69 -29.13 -3.28
C VAL A 457 6.65 -27.65 -3.67
N TYR A 458 5.98 -26.78 -2.91
CA TYR A 458 5.58 -25.45 -3.38
C TYR A 458 6.78 -24.54 -3.66
N LYS A 459 7.81 -24.58 -2.84
CA LYS A 459 9.07 -23.81 -3.06
C LYS A 459 9.77 -24.16 -4.38
N HIS A 460 9.51 -25.35 -4.90
CA HIS A 460 10.20 -25.90 -6.09
C HIS A 460 9.31 -25.90 -7.34
N ILE A 461 8.00 -25.63 -7.21
CA ILE A 461 7.02 -25.82 -8.27
C ILE A 461 7.34 -24.99 -9.52
N THR A 462 7.80 -23.75 -9.37
CA THR A 462 8.20 -22.90 -10.48
C THR A 462 9.40 -23.47 -11.25
N ALA A 463 10.39 -23.99 -10.55
CA ALA A 463 11.56 -24.61 -11.17
C ALA A 463 11.19 -25.80 -12.06
N TYR A 464 10.20 -26.60 -11.63
CA TYR A 464 9.69 -27.75 -12.42
C TYR A 464 8.83 -27.35 -13.61
N THR A 465 8.13 -26.24 -13.54
CA THR A 465 7.21 -25.78 -14.59
C THR A 465 7.85 -24.81 -15.58
N ASP A 466 8.92 -24.13 -15.18
CA ASP A 466 9.60 -23.11 -16.01
C ASP A 466 10.13 -23.69 -17.33
N GLU A 467 10.59 -24.92 -17.36
CA GLU A 467 11.14 -25.54 -18.57
C GLU A 467 10.05 -25.63 -19.68
N VAL A 468 8.85 -26.03 -19.33
CA VAL A 468 7.71 -26.10 -20.25
C VAL A 468 7.34 -24.70 -20.74
N LEU A 469 7.27 -23.73 -19.82
CA LEU A 469 6.93 -22.34 -20.14
C LEU A 469 8.00 -21.68 -21.02
N LYS A 470 9.29 -21.91 -20.77
CA LYS A 470 10.39 -21.43 -21.61
C LYS A 470 10.31 -21.96 -23.03
N LYS A 471 9.97 -23.26 -23.20
CA LYS A 471 9.81 -23.87 -24.53
C LYS A 471 8.57 -23.36 -25.26
N SER A 472 7.46 -23.12 -24.58
CA SER A 472 6.23 -22.61 -25.19
C SER A 472 6.27 -21.12 -25.54
N TYR A 473 7.02 -20.32 -24.77
CA TYR A 473 7.04 -18.87 -24.91
C TYR A 473 7.35 -18.35 -26.33
N PRO A 474 8.39 -18.83 -27.04
CA PRO A 474 8.69 -18.35 -28.38
C PRO A 474 7.65 -18.77 -29.43
N ILE A 475 6.82 -19.79 -29.15
CA ILE A 475 5.77 -20.28 -30.07
C ILE A 475 4.56 -19.32 -30.04
N PHE A 476 4.24 -18.73 -28.93
CA PHE A 476 3.03 -17.91 -28.69
C PHE A 476 3.34 -16.44 -28.42
N ARG A 477 4.51 -15.97 -28.77
CA ARG A 477 4.93 -14.58 -28.62
C ARG A 477 4.45 -13.70 -29.78
#